data_ab8f15b50c906804f5b18dd1f8dc6adf
#
_entry.id   ab8f15b50c906804f5b18dd1f8dc6adf
#
_cell.length_a   1.000
_cell.length_b   1.000
_cell.length_c   1.000
_cell.angle_alpha   90.00
_cell.angle_beta   90.00
_cell.angle_gamma   90.00
#
_symmetry.space_group_name_H-M   'P 1'
#
loop_
_entity.id
_entity.type
_entity.pdbx_description
1 polymer ?
#
loop_
_entity_poly.entity_id
_entity_poly.type
_entity_poly.pdbx_seq_one_letter_code
_entity_poly.pdbx_strand_id
1 'polypeptide(L)'
;MAIESPNRSVLQSNKMSLLVYKILPAATWYSAESVGEFAGAGIDLEDGFIHLSNATQVQKTADLYFADQSDLMLVAFRTEPLGALLRWESPRGDATTEERKQQAFPHYYGKLSTKHVAWTRRIKQDASGRNVVDLTGEEDA
;
A
#
# COMPACT_ATOMS: atom_id res chain seq x y z
N MET A 1 -29.01 15.84 6.80
CA MET A 1 -28.02 16.79 6.42
C MET A 1 -27.72 16.69 4.99
N ALA A 2 -28.05 17.74 4.34
CA ALA A 2 -27.82 17.80 2.91
C ALA A 2 -26.36 17.58 2.57
N ILE A 3 -25.52 17.97 3.47
CA ILE A 3 -24.10 17.87 3.26
C ILE A 3 -23.63 16.44 3.15
N GLU A 4 -24.40 15.55 3.75
CA GLU A 4 -23.93 14.18 3.82
C GLU A 4 -23.92 13.45 2.50
N SER A 5 -24.83 13.80 1.59
CA SER A 5 -24.84 13.10 0.32
C SER A 5 -23.56 13.30 -0.47
N PRO A 6 -23.12 14.54 -0.73
CA PRO A 6 -21.84 14.72 -1.38
C PRO A 6 -20.71 14.17 -0.53
N ASN A 7 -20.83 14.32 0.78
CA ASN A 7 -19.81 13.81 1.66
C ASN A 7 -19.73 12.30 1.63
N ARG A 8 -20.86 11.67 1.44
CA ARG A 8 -20.87 10.23 1.38
C ARG A 8 -20.06 9.71 0.19
N SER A 9 -20.23 10.34 -0.96
CA SER A 9 -19.43 9.96 -2.11
C SER A 9 -17.96 10.17 -1.85
N VAL A 10 -17.62 11.32 -1.30
CA VAL A 10 -16.25 11.61 -0.96
C VAL A 10 -15.73 10.62 0.06
N LEU A 11 -16.55 10.30 1.06
CA LEU A 11 -16.12 9.35 2.07
C LEU A 11 -15.87 7.96 1.50
N GLN A 12 -16.68 7.54 0.55
CA GLN A 12 -16.44 6.24 -0.06
C GLN A 12 -15.15 6.24 -0.84
N SER A 13 -14.89 7.30 -1.59
CA SER A 13 -13.62 7.43 -2.28
C SER A 13 -12.47 7.45 -1.28
N ASN A 14 -12.64 8.21 -0.20
CA ASN A 14 -11.62 8.28 0.83
C ASN A 14 -11.42 6.95 1.52
N LYS A 15 -12.52 6.21 1.72
CA LYS A 15 -12.41 4.92 2.35
C LYS A 15 -11.55 3.98 1.53
N MET A 16 -11.67 4.03 0.20
CA MET A 16 -10.82 3.23 -0.64
C MET A 16 -9.37 3.69 -0.56
N SER A 17 -9.15 4.93 -0.14
CA SER A 17 -7.81 5.49 0.00
C SER A 17 -7.36 5.62 1.44
N LEU A 18 -8.11 5.08 2.40
CA LEU A 18 -7.73 5.17 3.81
C LEU A 18 -6.49 4.36 4.12
N LEU A 19 -6.27 3.30 3.38
CA LEU A 19 -5.12 2.44 3.60
C LEU A 19 -4.34 2.27 2.30
N VAL A 20 -3.02 2.19 2.44
CA VAL A 20 -2.14 1.76 1.36
C VAL A 20 -1.29 0.64 1.91
N TYR A 21 -0.76 -0.19 1.01
CA TYR A 21 -0.18 -1.46 1.39
C TYR A 21 1.23 -1.61 0.86
N LYS A 22 2.07 -2.25 1.67
CA LYS A 22 3.42 -2.61 1.26
C LYS A 22 3.58 -4.11 1.42
N ILE A 23 4.13 -4.76 0.41
CA ILE A 23 4.54 -6.15 0.48
C ILE A 23 6.05 -6.17 0.57
N LEU A 24 6.59 -6.91 1.52
CA LEU A 24 8.01 -7.01 1.68
C LEU A 24 8.34 -8.29 2.46
N PRO A 25 9.59 -8.76 2.41
CA PRO A 25 9.96 -9.91 3.22
C PRO A 25 9.70 -9.65 4.68
N ALA A 26 9.19 -10.66 5.38
CA ALA A 26 8.87 -10.51 6.80
C ALA A 26 10.10 -10.08 7.60
N ALA A 27 11.26 -10.62 7.27
CA ALA A 27 12.48 -10.24 7.99
C ALA A 27 12.80 -8.76 7.82
N THR A 28 12.60 -8.23 6.62
CA THR A 28 12.80 -6.81 6.36
C THR A 28 11.85 -5.97 7.19
N TRP A 29 10.60 -6.42 7.29
CA TRP A 29 9.64 -5.67 8.08
C TRP A 29 9.98 -5.71 9.57
N TYR A 30 10.40 -6.86 10.08
CA TYR A 30 10.77 -6.93 11.49
C TYR A 30 11.95 -6.01 11.82
N SER A 31 12.89 -5.87 10.88
CA SER A 31 13.98 -4.91 11.07
C SER A 31 13.45 -3.47 11.15
N ALA A 32 12.50 -3.14 10.28
CA ALA A 32 11.92 -1.80 10.30
C ALA A 32 11.18 -1.55 11.62
N GLU A 33 10.48 -2.56 12.11
CA GLU A 33 9.77 -2.42 13.39
C GLU A 33 10.73 -2.14 14.53
N SER A 34 11.89 -2.78 14.53
CA SER A 34 12.83 -2.57 15.60
C SER A 34 13.44 -1.18 15.58
N VAL A 35 13.49 -0.55 14.41
CA VAL A 35 13.99 0.81 14.27
C VAL A 35 12.89 1.84 14.48
N GLY A 36 11.65 1.48 14.14
CA GLY A 36 10.52 2.37 14.26
C GLY A 36 10.12 3.05 12.96
N GLU A 37 10.82 2.75 11.86
CA GLU A 37 10.49 3.32 10.57
C GLU A 37 11.03 2.44 9.46
N PHE A 38 10.40 2.55 8.30
CA PHE A 38 10.81 1.85 7.09
C PHE A 38 11.26 2.88 6.06
N ALA A 39 12.53 2.80 5.67
CA ALA A 39 13.12 3.79 4.77
C ALA A 39 13.14 3.34 3.31
N GLY A 40 12.61 2.15 3.02
CA GLY A 40 12.62 1.62 1.67
C GLY A 40 13.55 0.41 1.57
N ALA A 41 13.35 -0.39 0.53
CA ALA A 41 14.16 -1.56 0.27
C ALA A 41 14.18 -1.79 -1.22
N GLY A 42 15.29 -2.35 -1.73
CA GLY A 42 15.41 -2.69 -3.13
C GLY A 42 15.17 -1.50 -4.04
N ILE A 43 14.18 -1.65 -4.92
CA ILE A 43 13.90 -0.63 -5.93
C ILE A 43 13.43 0.69 -5.32
N ASP A 44 12.88 0.65 -4.09
CA ASP A 44 12.50 1.90 -3.42
C ASP A 44 13.70 2.82 -3.31
N LEU A 45 14.85 2.25 -2.96
CA LEU A 45 16.06 3.04 -2.77
C LEU A 45 16.59 3.58 -4.09
N GLU A 46 16.43 2.81 -5.17
CA GLU A 46 16.86 3.26 -6.48
C GLU A 46 15.98 4.36 -7.01
N ASP A 47 14.68 4.25 -6.78
CA ASP A 47 13.72 5.20 -7.34
C ASP A 47 13.52 6.43 -6.48
N GLY A 48 13.93 6.39 -5.24
CA GLY A 48 13.84 7.54 -4.37
C GLY A 48 12.49 7.72 -3.70
N PHE A 49 11.65 6.70 -3.71
CA PHE A 49 10.36 6.71 -3.00
C PHE A 49 9.95 5.28 -2.70
N ILE A 50 9.07 5.13 -1.73
CA ILE A 50 8.58 3.80 -1.34
C ILE A 50 7.37 3.46 -2.21
N HIS A 51 7.44 2.31 -2.86
CA HIS A 51 6.35 1.82 -3.71
C HIS A 51 5.28 1.17 -2.85
N LEU A 52 4.05 1.64 -3.01
CA LEU A 52 2.91 1.11 -2.27
C LEU A 52 1.82 0.71 -3.27
N SER A 53 0.79 0.07 -2.77
CA SER A 53 -0.36 -0.35 -3.59
C SER A 53 -1.64 0.03 -2.85
N ASN A 54 -2.69 0.30 -3.60
CA ASN A 54 -4.01 0.38 -3.00
C ASN A 54 -4.62 -1.01 -2.92
N ALA A 55 -5.83 -1.10 -2.39
CA ALA A 55 -6.48 -2.39 -2.16
C ALA A 55 -6.73 -3.17 -3.45
N THR A 56 -7.01 -2.47 -4.55
CA THR A 56 -7.30 -3.17 -5.80
C THR A 56 -6.04 -3.56 -6.55
N GLN A 57 -4.91 -2.98 -6.21
CA GLN A 57 -3.64 -3.23 -6.90
C GLN A 57 -2.78 -4.28 -6.22
N VAL A 58 -2.98 -4.50 -4.92
CA VAL A 58 -1.99 -5.18 -4.12
C VAL A 58 -1.82 -6.65 -4.51
N GLN A 59 -2.89 -7.33 -4.90
CA GLN A 59 -2.76 -8.72 -5.35
C GLN A 59 -1.95 -8.81 -6.63
N LYS A 60 -2.19 -7.90 -7.56
CA LYS A 60 -1.44 -7.89 -8.81
C LYS A 60 0.02 -7.59 -8.56
N THR A 61 0.31 -6.71 -7.62
CA THR A 61 1.68 -6.43 -7.23
C THR A 61 2.35 -7.71 -6.72
N ALA A 62 1.65 -8.48 -5.89
CA ALA A 62 2.19 -9.74 -5.40
C ALA A 62 2.47 -10.69 -6.55
N ASP A 63 1.54 -10.79 -7.50
CA ASP A 63 1.70 -11.72 -8.62
C ASP A 63 2.85 -11.33 -9.53
N LEU A 64 3.02 -10.04 -9.78
CA LEU A 64 4.01 -9.58 -10.75
C LEU A 64 5.42 -9.51 -10.18
N TYR A 65 5.55 -9.12 -8.92
CA TYR A 65 6.86 -8.79 -8.39
C TYR A 65 7.34 -9.70 -7.28
N PHE A 66 6.47 -10.56 -6.74
CA PHE A 66 6.83 -11.41 -5.62
C PHE A 66 6.50 -12.88 -5.87
N ALA A 67 6.28 -13.24 -7.13
CA ALA A 67 5.82 -14.60 -7.47
C ALA A 67 6.77 -15.69 -6.97
N ASP A 68 8.06 -15.41 -6.95
CA ASP A 68 9.06 -16.41 -6.58
C ASP A 68 9.47 -16.32 -5.11
N GLN A 69 8.75 -15.53 -4.33
CA GLN A 69 9.13 -15.30 -2.94
C GLN A 69 8.09 -15.83 -1.98
N SER A 70 8.54 -16.18 -0.79
CA SER A 70 7.67 -16.58 0.29
C SER A 70 8.07 -15.80 1.53
N ASP A 71 7.43 -16.08 2.66
CA ASP A 71 7.71 -15.39 3.92
C ASP A 71 7.55 -13.87 3.77
N LEU A 72 6.47 -13.50 3.13
CA LEU A 72 6.17 -12.09 2.89
C LEU A 72 5.20 -11.56 3.93
N MET A 73 5.36 -10.28 4.21
CA MET A 73 4.47 -9.55 5.11
C MET A 73 3.68 -8.53 4.30
N LEU A 74 2.41 -8.40 4.63
CA LEU A 74 1.55 -7.35 4.11
C LEU A 74 1.38 -6.33 5.22
N VAL A 75 1.74 -5.09 4.94
CA VAL A 75 1.66 -4.01 5.93
C VAL A 75 0.73 -2.95 5.41
N ALA A 76 -0.28 -2.63 6.20
CA ALA A 76 -1.25 -1.59 5.84
C ALA A 76 -0.92 -0.32 6.60
N PHE A 77 -0.84 0.79 5.89
CA PHE A 77 -0.57 2.10 6.47
C PHE A 77 -1.78 2.99 6.30
N ARG A 78 -2.06 3.80 7.31
CA ARG A 78 -3.10 4.81 7.21
C ARG A 78 -2.61 5.94 6.33
N THR A 79 -3.44 6.40 5.40
CA THR A 79 -3.01 7.43 4.47
C THR A 79 -3.03 8.82 5.07
N GLU A 80 -3.92 9.07 6.00
CA GLU A 80 -4.09 10.41 6.53
C GLU A 80 -2.80 10.99 7.11
N PRO A 81 -2.10 10.29 8.00
CA PRO A 81 -0.88 10.85 8.58
C PRO A 81 0.28 10.93 7.59
N LEU A 82 0.17 10.27 6.45
CA LEU A 82 1.25 10.32 5.46
C LEU A 82 1.29 11.66 4.72
N GLY A 83 0.15 12.31 4.60
CA GLY A 83 0.09 13.68 4.11
C GLY A 83 0.55 13.85 2.68
N ALA A 84 1.18 14.99 2.43
CA ALA A 84 1.54 15.38 1.07
C ALA A 84 2.69 14.58 0.49
N LEU A 85 3.45 13.88 1.32
CA LEU A 85 4.52 13.03 0.82
C LEU A 85 4.01 11.76 0.16
N LEU A 86 2.75 11.43 0.38
CA LEU A 86 2.11 10.33 -0.33
C LEU A 86 1.54 10.88 -1.62
N ARG A 87 2.09 10.44 -2.74
CA ARG A 87 1.69 10.92 -4.05
C ARG A 87 1.14 9.79 -4.89
N TRP A 88 0.09 10.10 -5.62
CA TRP A 88 -0.54 9.10 -6.49
C TRP A 88 -0.07 9.37 -7.91
N GLU A 89 0.76 8.48 -8.44
CA GLU A 89 1.44 8.69 -9.70
C GLU A 89 1.22 7.52 -10.63
N SER A 90 1.10 7.80 -11.91
CA SER A 90 0.95 6.73 -12.89
C SER A 90 2.33 6.23 -13.29
N PRO A 91 2.42 4.98 -13.76
CA PRO A 91 3.71 4.43 -14.17
C PRO A 91 4.34 5.20 -15.33
N ARG A 92 3.55 5.99 -16.05
CA ARG A 92 4.05 6.71 -17.22
C ARG A 92 4.06 8.20 -17.00
N GLY A 93 4.19 8.63 -15.76
CA GLY A 93 4.19 10.03 -15.44
C GLY A 93 2.89 10.47 -14.83
N ASP A 94 2.56 11.74 -14.97
CA ASP A 94 1.39 12.29 -14.31
C ASP A 94 0.11 11.67 -14.83
N ALA A 95 -0.83 11.46 -13.92
CA ALA A 95 -2.14 10.95 -14.29
C ALA A 95 -2.95 12.08 -14.88
N THR A 96 -3.11 12.08 -16.20
CA THR A 96 -3.79 13.16 -16.90
C THR A 96 -5.20 12.80 -17.34
N THR A 97 -5.56 11.53 -17.33
CA THR A 97 -6.91 11.11 -17.69
C THR A 97 -7.54 10.38 -16.53
N GLU A 98 -8.86 10.28 -16.57
CA GLU A 98 -9.55 9.56 -15.50
C GLU A 98 -9.10 8.11 -15.42
N GLU A 99 -8.90 7.50 -16.58
CA GLU A 99 -8.45 6.13 -16.62
C GLU A 99 -7.08 5.97 -15.97
N ARG A 100 -6.17 6.88 -16.29
CA ARG A 100 -4.84 6.83 -15.70
C ARG A 100 -4.85 7.11 -14.21
N LYS A 101 -5.71 8.03 -13.78
CA LYS A 101 -5.83 8.31 -12.36
C LYS A 101 -6.26 7.09 -11.59
N GLN A 102 -7.13 6.28 -12.18
CA GLN A 102 -7.55 5.04 -11.53
C GLN A 102 -6.45 4.03 -11.47
N GLN A 103 -5.44 4.16 -12.33
CA GLN A 103 -4.30 3.25 -12.37
C GLN A 103 -3.09 3.79 -11.61
N ALA A 104 -3.23 4.95 -10.98
CA ALA A 104 -2.12 5.55 -10.25
C ALA A 104 -1.76 4.70 -9.04
N PHE A 105 -0.47 4.70 -8.74
CA PHE A 105 0.07 3.99 -7.59
C PHE A 105 0.47 4.98 -6.51
N PRO A 106 0.28 4.63 -5.25
CA PRO A 106 0.75 5.50 -4.17
C PRO A 106 2.25 5.33 -3.98
N HIS A 107 2.95 6.43 -4.02
CA HIS A 107 4.40 6.48 -3.79
C HIS A 107 4.66 7.41 -2.61
N TYR A 108 5.46 6.95 -1.66
CA TYR A 108 5.72 7.76 -0.47
C TYR A 108 7.14 8.30 -0.52
N TYR A 109 7.25 9.61 -0.43
CA TYR A 109 8.52 10.31 -0.56
C TYR A 109 9.10 10.65 0.81
N GLY A 110 9.26 9.64 1.64
CA GLY A 110 9.82 9.82 2.98
C GLY A 110 10.02 8.47 3.63
N LYS A 111 10.21 8.49 4.93
CA LYS A 111 10.33 7.25 5.71
C LYS A 111 9.00 6.98 6.37
N LEU A 112 8.53 5.74 6.26
CA LEU A 112 7.25 5.35 6.84
C LEU A 112 7.42 5.01 8.31
N SER A 113 6.78 5.80 9.16
CA SER A 113 6.81 5.52 10.60
C SER A 113 5.94 4.31 10.93
N THR A 114 6.43 3.45 11.80
CA THR A 114 5.62 2.32 12.24
C THR A 114 4.40 2.76 13.03
N LYS A 115 4.37 4.01 13.50
CA LYS A 115 3.19 4.55 14.18
C LYS A 115 1.98 4.66 13.26
N HIS A 116 2.21 4.69 11.97
CA HIS A 116 1.14 4.86 11.00
C HIS A 116 0.63 3.55 10.45
N VAL A 117 1.12 2.43 10.96
CA VAL A 117 0.66 1.11 10.57
C VAL A 117 -0.73 0.87 11.15
N ALA A 118 -1.65 0.45 10.28
CA ALA A 118 -2.97 0.05 10.72
C ALA A 118 -2.95 -1.40 11.20
N TRP A 119 -2.31 -2.26 10.44
CA TRP A 119 -2.18 -3.67 10.77
C TRP A 119 -1.14 -4.32 9.89
N THR A 120 -0.68 -5.51 10.30
CA THR A 120 0.20 -6.34 9.49
C THR A 120 -0.38 -7.75 9.41
N ARG A 121 -0.04 -8.46 8.34
CA ARG A 121 -0.54 -9.81 8.14
C ARG A 121 0.45 -10.59 7.28
N ARG A 122 0.77 -11.81 7.71
CA ARG A 122 1.62 -12.68 6.89
C ARG A 122 0.84 -13.06 5.63
N ILE A 123 1.53 -13.08 4.50
CA ILE A 123 0.91 -13.47 3.24
C ILE A 123 1.03 -14.97 3.11
N LYS A 124 -0.09 -15.63 2.87
CA LYS A 124 -0.14 -17.08 2.74
C LYS A 124 -0.12 -17.47 1.27
N GLN A 125 0.39 -18.66 1.01
CA GLN A 125 0.40 -19.20 -0.33
C GLN A 125 -0.71 -20.23 -0.48
N ASP A 126 -1.31 -20.28 -1.68
CA ASP A 126 -2.29 -21.30 -1.95
C ASP A 126 -1.59 -22.59 -2.39
N ALA A 127 -2.38 -23.59 -2.79
CA ALA A 127 -1.84 -24.89 -3.14
C ALA A 127 -0.87 -24.84 -4.32
N SER A 128 -1.01 -23.83 -5.17
CA SER A 128 -0.13 -23.67 -6.33
C SER A 128 1.13 -22.89 -6.01
N GLY A 129 1.25 -22.38 -4.80
CA GLY A 129 2.38 -21.54 -4.41
C GLY A 129 2.20 -20.06 -4.69
N ARG A 130 1.00 -19.66 -5.10
CA ARG A 130 0.71 -18.25 -5.34
C ARG A 130 0.54 -17.52 -4.01
N ASN A 131 1.14 -16.36 -3.91
CA ASN A 131 0.94 -15.51 -2.74
C ASN A 131 -0.43 -14.88 -2.80
N VAL A 132 -1.27 -15.13 -1.79
CA VAL A 132 -2.63 -14.65 -1.76
C VAL A 132 -2.74 -13.53 -0.75
N VAL A 133 -3.09 -12.34 -1.22
CA VAL A 133 -3.26 -11.19 -0.37
C VAL A 133 -4.69 -11.20 0.18
N ASP A 134 -4.79 -11.24 1.49
CA ASP A 134 -6.09 -11.34 2.16
C ASP A 134 -6.34 -10.05 2.91
N LEU A 135 -7.31 -9.27 2.43
CA LEU A 135 -7.68 -8.00 3.04
C LEU A 135 -8.96 -8.11 3.84
N THR A 136 -9.51 -9.31 3.97
CA THR A 136 -10.82 -9.44 4.60
C THR A 136 -10.75 -9.11 6.08
N GLY A 137 -11.76 -8.42 6.54
CA GLY A 137 -11.97 -8.19 7.96
C GLY A 137 -11.20 -7.04 8.56
N GLU A 138 -10.30 -6.39 7.81
CA GLU A 138 -9.45 -5.37 8.40
C GLU A 138 -9.28 -4.15 7.52
N GLU A 139 -10.06 -4.04 6.47
CA GLU A 139 -9.88 -2.97 5.49
C GLU A 139 -10.10 -1.59 6.07
N ASP A 140 -10.94 -1.50 7.09
CA ASP A 140 -11.28 -0.21 7.66
C ASP A 140 -10.74 -0.05 9.08
N ALA A 141 -9.76 -0.84 9.42
CA ALA A 141 -9.15 -0.75 10.76
C ALA A 141 -8.24 0.50 10.90
#